data_57631039af3ff676f4cbf0da26f2f6e4
#
_entry.id   57631039af3ff676f4cbf0da26f2f6e4
#
_cell.length_a   1.000
_cell.length_b   1.000
_cell.length_c   1.000
_cell.angle_alpha   90.00
_cell.angle_beta   90.00
_cell.angle_gamma   90.00
#
_symmetry.space_group_name_H-M   'P 1'
#
loop_
_entity.id
_entity.type
_entity.pdbx_description
1 polymer ?
#
loop_
_entity_poly.entity_id
_entity_poly.type
_entity_poly.pdbx_seq_one_letter_code
_entity_poly.pdbx_strand_id
1 'polypeptide(L)'
;MTKKKKVESAPYCFKSDWELADANALQALEKGEADEHQQKRALSWIIENAAATYQIAWEPDNERASSFESGRRFVGLKIVGLLKLNLGKLRRIDNE
;
A
#
# COMPACT_ATOMS: atom_id res chain seq x y z
N MET A 1 -1.45 -23.05 -8.47
CA MET A 1 -2.32 -22.10 -7.76
C MET A 1 -1.54 -21.37 -6.68
N THR A 2 -1.60 -20.08 -6.69
CA THR A 2 -0.89 -19.28 -5.71
C THR A 2 -1.67 -19.21 -4.41
N LYS A 3 -1.02 -19.50 -3.31
CA LYS A 3 -1.63 -19.42 -1.99
C LYS A 3 -1.27 -18.09 -1.35
N LYS A 4 -2.26 -17.44 -0.79
CA LYS A 4 -2.01 -16.23 0.00
C LYS A 4 -1.41 -16.64 1.33
N LYS A 5 -0.42 -15.87 1.76
CA LYS A 5 0.17 -16.05 3.07
C LYS A 5 -0.32 -14.97 4.00
N LYS A 6 -0.63 -15.35 5.23
CA LYS A 6 -1.06 -14.41 6.25
C LYS A 6 -0.02 -14.38 7.36
N VAL A 7 0.11 -13.22 7.97
CA VAL A 7 0.97 -13.07 9.15
C VAL A 7 0.13 -13.46 10.35
N GLU A 8 0.02 -14.76 10.59
CA GLU A 8 -0.91 -15.30 11.59
C GLU A 8 -0.50 -15.03 13.03
N SER A 9 0.79 -15.03 13.29
CA SER A 9 1.29 -14.79 14.64
C SER A 9 1.35 -13.32 15.01
N ALA A 10 1.12 -12.43 14.04
CA ALA A 10 1.22 -11.00 14.28
C ALA A 10 -0.07 -10.47 14.90
N PRO A 11 0.01 -9.38 15.66
CA PRO A 11 -1.18 -8.68 16.13
C PRO A 11 -2.01 -8.22 14.95
N TYR A 12 -3.29 -7.91 15.20
CA TYR A 12 -4.19 -7.44 14.15
C TYR A 12 -3.61 -6.29 13.32
N CYS A 13 -2.78 -5.47 13.91
CA CYS A 13 -2.19 -4.31 13.24
C CYS A 13 -1.22 -4.69 12.12
N PHE A 14 -0.82 -5.95 12.04
CA PHE A 14 0.07 -6.42 10.98
C PHE A 14 -0.63 -7.34 9.99
N LYS A 15 -1.95 -7.36 10.01
CA LYS A 15 -2.69 -8.20 9.07
C LYS A 15 -2.46 -7.69 7.64
N SER A 16 -1.86 -8.53 6.84
CA SER A 16 -1.67 -8.27 5.41
C SER A 16 -1.58 -9.60 4.70
N ASP A 17 -2.35 -9.73 3.64
CA ASP A 17 -2.30 -10.90 2.79
C ASP A 17 -1.33 -10.64 1.66
N TRP A 18 -0.57 -11.65 1.29
CA TRP A 18 0.31 -11.53 0.15
C TRP A 18 0.45 -12.87 -0.56
N GLU A 19 0.78 -12.78 -1.84
CA GLU A 19 1.04 -13.94 -2.67
C GLU A 19 2.50 -13.93 -3.08
N LEU A 20 3.01 -15.07 -3.52
CA LEU A 20 4.39 -15.16 -3.96
C LEU A 20 4.73 -14.13 -5.04
N ALA A 21 3.80 -13.90 -5.96
CA ALA A 21 3.99 -12.91 -7.01
C ALA A 21 4.14 -11.49 -6.46
N ASP A 22 3.49 -11.19 -5.34
CA ASP A 22 3.64 -9.88 -4.69
C ASP A 22 5.05 -9.73 -4.12
N ALA A 23 5.54 -10.77 -3.45
CA ALA A 23 6.89 -10.74 -2.89
C ALA A 23 7.94 -10.63 -3.99
N ASN A 24 7.74 -11.38 -5.08
CA ASN A 24 8.66 -11.32 -6.22
C ASN A 24 8.67 -9.92 -6.83
N ALA A 25 7.50 -9.29 -6.96
CA ALA A 25 7.39 -7.95 -7.53
C ALA A 25 8.11 -6.93 -6.66
N LEU A 26 7.93 -7.02 -5.34
CA LEU A 26 8.58 -6.10 -4.40
C LEU A 26 10.10 -6.27 -4.40
N GLN A 27 10.57 -7.52 -4.43
CA GLN A 27 12.00 -7.78 -4.45
C GLN A 27 12.63 -7.31 -5.76
N ALA A 28 11.95 -7.53 -6.88
CA ALA A 28 12.43 -7.04 -8.16
C ALA A 28 12.47 -5.51 -8.19
N LEU A 29 11.47 -4.88 -7.60
CA LEU A 29 11.42 -3.41 -7.51
C LEU A 29 12.61 -2.89 -6.70
N GLU A 30 12.90 -3.51 -5.57
CA GLU A 30 14.02 -3.11 -4.72
C GLU A 30 15.34 -3.18 -5.46
N LYS A 31 15.51 -4.20 -6.30
CA LYS A 31 16.74 -4.39 -7.06
C LYS A 31 16.81 -3.55 -8.34
N GLY A 32 15.74 -2.84 -8.66
CA GLY A 32 15.69 -2.08 -9.90
C GLY A 32 15.49 -2.95 -11.14
N GLU A 33 14.99 -4.16 -10.96
CA GLU A 33 14.82 -5.15 -12.04
C GLU A 33 13.36 -5.43 -12.37
N ALA A 34 12.43 -4.72 -11.75
CA ALA A 34 11.00 -4.96 -11.96
C ALA A 34 10.58 -4.55 -13.37
N ASP A 35 9.87 -5.45 -14.05
CA ASP A 35 9.23 -5.10 -15.32
C ASP A 35 7.97 -4.29 -15.04
N GLU A 36 7.29 -3.88 -16.12
CA GLU A 36 6.09 -3.04 -15.98
C GLU A 36 5.02 -3.67 -15.10
N HIS A 37 4.77 -4.95 -15.30
CA HIS A 37 3.76 -5.67 -14.52
C HIS A 37 4.14 -5.75 -13.05
N GLN A 38 5.40 -6.01 -12.78
CA GLN A 38 5.90 -6.09 -11.41
C GLN A 38 5.85 -4.74 -10.71
N GLN A 39 6.18 -3.67 -11.41
CA GLN A 39 6.09 -2.32 -10.87
C GLN A 39 4.67 -2.00 -10.46
N LYS A 40 3.72 -2.26 -11.32
CA LYS A 40 2.31 -2.01 -11.05
C LYS A 40 1.78 -2.90 -9.93
N ARG A 41 2.18 -4.16 -9.94
CA ARG A 41 1.74 -5.10 -8.90
C ARG A 41 2.28 -4.70 -7.54
N ALA A 42 3.55 -4.32 -7.45
CA ALA A 42 4.16 -3.90 -6.21
C ALA A 42 3.46 -2.67 -5.64
N LEU A 43 3.21 -1.67 -6.48
CA LEU A 43 2.52 -0.47 -6.05
C LEU A 43 1.09 -0.76 -5.59
N SER A 44 0.36 -1.59 -6.36
CA SER A 44 -0.98 -1.98 -5.97
C SER A 44 -1.01 -2.70 -4.62
N TRP A 45 -0.06 -3.60 -4.41
CA TRP A 45 0.00 -4.33 -3.14
C TRP A 45 0.24 -3.38 -1.96
N ILE A 46 1.14 -2.42 -2.14
CA ILE A 46 1.43 -1.45 -1.09
C ILE A 46 0.18 -0.65 -0.74
N ILE A 47 -0.53 -0.15 -1.75
CA ILE A 47 -1.71 0.69 -1.53
C ILE A 47 -2.87 -0.11 -0.95
N GLU A 48 -3.16 -1.27 -1.54
CA GLU A 48 -4.38 -2.00 -1.20
C GLU A 48 -4.22 -2.91 0.01
N ASN A 49 -3.05 -3.48 0.22
CA ASN A 49 -2.83 -4.44 1.30
C ASN A 49 -1.97 -3.88 2.43
N ALA A 50 -0.79 -3.40 2.14
CA ALA A 50 0.10 -2.91 3.20
C ALA A 50 -0.50 -1.69 3.89
N ALA A 51 -1.00 -0.74 3.13
CA ALA A 51 -1.61 0.47 3.66
C ALA A 51 -3.10 0.31 3.95
N ALA A 52 -3.72 -0.72 3.38
CA ALA A 52 -5.16 -0.97 3.53
C ALA A 52 -6.00 0.28 3.24
N THR A 53 -5.64 0.99 2.17
CA THR A 53 -6.19 2.31 1.85
C THR A 53 -7.71 2.32 1.72
N TYR A 54 -8.27 1.27 1.14
CA TYR A 54 -9.69 1.22 0.83
C TYR A 54 -10.49 0.36 1.83
N GLN A 55 -9.88 -0.02 2.93
CA GLN A 55 -10.55 -0.82 3.94
C GLN A 55 -11.06 0.05 5.08
N ILE A 56 -12.04 -0.47 5.80
CA ILE A 56 -12.57 0.21 6.97
C ILE A 56 -11.52 0.19 8.07
N ALA A 57 -11.20 1.36 8.62
CA ALA A 57 -10.16 1.50 9.64
C ALA A 57 -10.68 1.38 11.06
N TRP A 58 -11.89 0.89 11.23
CA TRP A 58 -12.52 0.79 12.55
C TRP A 58 -12.55 -0.65 13.05
N GLU A 59 -12.08 -0.85 14.26
CA GLU A 59 -12.13 -2.14 14.93
C GLU A 59 -13.01 -2.00 16.17
N PRO A 60 -14.12 -2.75 16.26
CA PRO A 60 -15.00 -2.66 17.41
C PRO A 60 -14.25 -2.99 18.69
N ASP A 61 -14.51 -2.21 19.73
CA ASP A 61 -13.94 -2.43 21.06
C ASP A 61 -12.42 -2.40 21.15
N ASN A 62 -11.76 -1.78 20.14
CA ASN A 62 -10.31 -1.68 20.17
C ASN A 62 -9.84 -0.37 19.54
N GLU A 63 -9.65 0.63 20.39
CA GLU A 63 -9.20 1.95 19.94
C GLU A 63 -7.80 1.92 19.34
N ARG A 64 -6.90 1.11 19.90
CA ARG A 64 -5.53 1.02 19.38
C ARG A 64 -5.52 0.47 17.96
N ALA A 65 -6.32 -0.58 17.75
CA ALA A 65 -6.43 -1.17 16.42
C ALA A 65 -6.99 -0.17 15.43
N SER A 66 -8.03 0.56 15.82
CA SER A 66 -8.64 1.56 14.97
C SER A 66 -7.68 2.68 14.64
N SER A 67 -6.93 3.15 15.63
CA SER A 67 -5.94 4.21 15.44
C SER A 67 -4.81 3.76 14.51
N PHE A 68 -4.32 2.55 14.70
CA PHE A 68 -3.28 2.00 13.84
C PHE A 68 -3.76 1.88 12.40
N GLU A 69 -4.96 1.33 12.21
CA GLU A 69 -5.53 1.15 10.88
C GLU A 69 -5.77 2.48 10.19
N SER A 70 -6.20 3.49 10.94
CA SER A 70 -6.38 4.83 10.39
C SER A 70 -5.07 5.44 9.93
N GLY A 71 -4.00 5.27 10.73
CA GLY A 71 -2.68 5.76 10.36
C GLY A 71 -2.13 5.05 9.13
N ARG A 72 -2.32 3.74 9.06
CA ARG A 72 -1.91 2.94 7.92
C ARG A 72 -2.64 3.40 6.65
N ARG A 73 -3.95 3.58 6.75
CA ARG A 73 -4.78 4.06 5.65
C ARG A 73 -4.35 5.45 5.20
N PHE A 74 -3.95 6.31 6.14
CA PHE A 74 -3.48 7.65 5.82
C PHE A 74 -2.28 7.62 4.88
N VAL A 75 -1.33 6.71 5.13
CA VAL A 75 -0.16 6.55 4.25
C VAL A 75 -0.61 6.21 2.83
N GLY A 76 -1.54 5.27 2.69
CA GLY A 76 -2.08 4.89 1.38
C GLY A 76 -2.76 6.05 0.69
N LEU A 77 -3.55 6.83 1.44
CA LEU A 77 -4.22 8.00 0.88
C LEU A 77 -3.23 9.04 0.38
N LYS A 78 -2.10 9.21 1.06
CA LYS A 78 -1.04 10.11 0.61
C LYS A 78 -0.46 9.66 -0.72
N ILE A 79 -0.18 8.36 -0.85
CA ILE A 79 0.35 7.81 -2.09
C ILE A 79 -0.63 8.03 -3.24
N VAL A 80 -1.89 7.67 -3.03
CA VAL A 80 -2.93 7.83 -4.04
C VAL A 80 -3.09 9.30 -4.43
N GLY A 81 -3.03 10.21 -3.44
CA GLY A 81 -3.11 11.63 -3.70
C GLY A 81 -2.01 12.12 -4.62
N LEU A 82 -0.78 11.65 -4.39
CA LEU A 82 0.35 12.01 -5.24
C LEU A 82 0.20 11.47 -6.66
N LEU A 83 -0.38 10.28 -6.79
CA LEU A 83 -0.61 9.69 -8.12
C LEU A 83 -1.63 10.48 -8.94
N LYS A 84 -2.50 11.21 -8.27
CA LYS A 84 -3.58 11.97 -8.92
C LYS A 84 -3.26 13.46 -9.10
N LEU A 85 -2.08 13.91 -8.70
CA LEU A 85 -1.72 15.31 -8.82
C LEU A 85 -1.63 15.74 -10.29
N ASN A 86 -2.05 16.96 -10.54
CA ASN A 86 -1.86 17.57 -11.85
C ASN A 86 -0.49 18.25 -11.89
N LEU A 87 0.51 17.51 -12.34
CA LEU A 87 1.89 18.00 -12.36
C LEU A 87 2.08 19.18 -13.31
N GLY A 88 1.33 19.21 -14.40
CA GLY A 88 1.41 20.34 -15.34
C GLY A 88 1.03 21.65 -14.68
N LYS A 89 -0.04 21.63 -13.86
CA LYS A 89 -0.49 22.80 -13.15
C LYS A 89 0.55 23.24 -12.10
N LEU A 90 1.12 22.27 -11.38
CA LEU A 90 2.14 22.57 -10.37
C LEU A 90 3.40 23.16 -10.97
N ARG A 91 3.82 22.64 -12.12
CA ARG A 91 5.00 23.17 -12.82
C ARG A 91 4.80 24.61 -13.25
N ARG A 92 3.59 24.95 -13.66
CA ARG A 92 3.28 26.33 -14.01
C ARG A 92 3.44 27.26 -12.82
N ILE A 93 2.99 26.84 -11.66
CA ILE A 93 3.13 27.64 -10.43
C ILE A 93 4.60 27.83 -10.10
N ASP A 94 5.39 26.78 -10.18
CA ASP A 94 6.82 26.83 -9.86
C ASP A 94 7.61 27.74 -10.80
N ASN A 95 7.16 27.87 -12.04
CA ASN A 95 7.84 28.68 -13.04
C ASN A 95 7.43 30.13 -13.06
N GLU A 96 6.52 30.50 -12.19
CA GLU A 96 6.10 31.91 -12.03
C GLU A 96 7.00 32.70 -11.01
#